data_27fe24872581e9f951b1be4c54f6a523
#
_entry.id   27fe24872581e9f951b1be4c54f6a523
#
_cell.length_a   1.000
_cell.length_b   1.000
_cell.length_c   1.000
_cell.angle_alpha   90.00
_cell.angle_beta   90.00
_cell.angle_gamma   90.00
#
_symmetry.space_group_name_H-M   'P 1'
#
loop_
_entity.id
_entity.type
_entity.pdbx_description
1 polymer ?
#
loop_
_entity_poly.entity_id
_entity_poly.type
_entity_poly.pdbx_seq_one_letter_code
_entity_poly.pdbx_strand_id
1 'polypeptide(L)'
;MCHAYILQSETTGHYYVGSTNDLQRRVSEHFRSHSLATRGRGPWKVVYSEEFASLLEARRRELQIKRWKSAKLIAQLVEQTKG
;
A
#
# COMPACT_ATOMS: atom_id res chain seq x y z
N MET A 1 -2.20 3.93 -15.37
CA MET A 1 -1.05 3.09 -15.00
C MET A 1 -1.37 2.30 -13.74
N CYS A 2 -0.74 1.15 -13.61
CA CYS A 2 -0.97 0.30 -12.43
C CYS A 2 0.07 0.59 -11.36
N HIS A 3 -0.28 0.37 -10.10
CA HIS A 3 0.62 0.67 -8.97
C HIS A 3 0.56 -0.46 -7.94
N ALA A 4 1.72 -0.78 -7.38
CA ALA A 4 1.80 -1.41 -6.07
C ALA A 4 1.98 -0.29 -5.06
N TYR A 5 1.30 -0.34 -3.94
CA TYR A 5 1.31 0.75 -2.97
C TYR A 5 1.31 0.23 -1.55
N ILE A 6 1.78 1.07 -0.64
CA ILE A 6 1.75 0.78 0.79
C ILE A 6 1.05 1.93 1.50
N LEU A 7 0.04 1.60 2.28
CA LEU A 7 -0.63 2.54 3.18
C LEU A 7 -0.14 2.29 4.61
N GLN A 8 -0.11 3.34 5.41
CA GLN A 8 0.16 3.22 6.83
C GLN A 8 -0.97 3.87 7.61
N SER A 9 -1.48 3.16 8.63
CA SER A 9 -2.46 3.72 9.54
C SER A 9 -1.81 4.78 10.41
N GLU A 10 -2.44 5.94 10.50
CA GLU A 10 -1.96 7.03 11.36
C GLU A 10 -2.24 6.77 12.83
N THR A 11 -3.16 5.86 13.15
CA THR A 11 -3.52 5.53 14.52
C THR A 11 -2.77 4.32 15.06
N THR A 12 -2.64 3.26 14.25
CA THR A 12 -2.02 2.00 14.70
C THR A 12 -0.59 1.81 14.22
N GLY A 13 -0.18 2.53 13.16
CA GLY A 13 1.12 2.33 12.53
C GLY A 13 1.22 1.12 11.62
N HIS A 14 0.16 0.32 11.51
CA HIS A 14 0.16 -0.87 10.66
C HIS A 14 0.24 -0.50 9.18
N TYR A 15 0.83 -1.41 8.40
CA TYR A 15 0.95 -1.24 6.95
C TYR A 15 -0.09 -2.09 6.23
N TYR A 16 -0.57 -1.58 5.11
CA TYR A 16 -1.42 -2.31 4.18
C TYR A 16 -0.76 -2.24 2.80
N VAL A 17 -0.52 -3.39 2.18
CA VAL A 17 0.10 -3.48 0.86
C VAL A 17 -0.96 -3.91 -0.15
N GLY A 18 -1.05 -3.21 -1.26
CA GLY A 18 -2.03 -3.51 -2.30
C GLY A 18 -1.52 -3.21 -3.69
N SER A 19 -2.35 -3.52 -4.67
CA SER A 19 -2.11 -3.17 -6.06
C SER A 19 -3.41 -2.71 -6.70
N THR A 20 -3.31 -1.84 -7.69
CA THR A 20 -4.50 -1.28 -8.33
C THR A 20 -4.16 -0.74 -9.72
N ASN A 21 -5.18 -0.65 -10.57
CA ASN A 21 -5.08 0.04 -11.85
C ASN A 21 -5.50 1.51 -11.74
N ASP A 22 -5.94 1.96 -10.57
CA ASP A 22 -6.34 3.35 -10.32
C ASP A 22 -6.02 3.69 -8.86
N LEU A 23 -4.80 4.19 -8.65
CA LEU A 23 -4.30 4.47 -7.30
C LEU A 23 -5.16 5.52 -6.58
N GLN A 24 -5.52 6.60 -7.28
CA GLN A 24 -6.28 7.69 -6.67
C GLN A 24 -7.63 7.21 -6.17
N ARG A 25 -8.36 6.45 -6.99
CA ARG A 25 -9.65 5.88 -6.60
C ARG A 25 -9.49 4.94 -5.41
N ARG A 26 -8.48 4.07 -5.47
CA ARG A 26 -8.28 3.05 -4.42
C ARG A 26 -7.94 3.69 -3.09
N VAL A 27 -7.11 4.72 -3.10
CA VAL A 27 -6.78 5.47 -1.90
C VAL A 27 -8.03 6.13 -1.32
N SER A 28 -8.88 6.71 -2.17
CA SER A 28 -10.15 7.29 -1.72
C SER A 28 -11.05 6.26 -1.06
N GLU A 29 -11.12 5.04 -1.61
CA GLU A 29 -11.90 3.96 -1.02
C GLU A 29 -11.40 3.58 0.37
N HIS A 30 -10.08 3.49 0.56
CA HIS A 30 -9.49 3.22 1.87
C HIS A 30 -9.79 4.35 2.85
N PHE A 31 -9.70 5.58 2.39
CA PHE A 31 -10.01 6.76 3.23
C PHE A 31 -11.44 6.72 3.73
N ARG A 32 -12.37 6.26 2.89
CA ARG A 32 -13.79 6.17 3.25
C ARG A 32 -14.13 4.87 3.97
N SER A 33 -13.13 4.06 4.29
CA SER A 33 -13.31 2.77 4.97
C SER A 33 -14.19 1.80 4.19
N HIS A 34 -14.15 1.86 2.86
CA HIS A 34 -14.90 0.93 2.01
C HIS A 34 -14.23 -0.45 1.91
N SER A 35 -12.95 -0.55 2.24
CA SER A 35 -12.24 -1.82 2.23
C SER A 35 -12.35 -2.48 3.60
N LEU A 36 -12.73 -3.76 3.64
CA LEU A 36 -12.81 -4.50 4.90
C LEU A 36 -11.46 -4.59 5.58
N ALA A 37 -10.38 -4.69 4.79
CA ALA A 37 -9.03 -4.83 5.34
C ALA A 37 -8.57 -3.60 6.12
N THR A 38 -9.07 -2.41 5.76
CA THR A 38 -8.63 -1.16 6.37
C THR A 38 -9.71 -0.48 7.21
N ARG A 39 -10.89 -1.09 7.26
CA ARG A 39 -12.04 -0.53 7.96
C ARG A 39 -11.78 -0.44 9.47
N GLY A 40 -12.05 0.73 10.04
CA GLY A 40 -11.89 0.96 11.47
C GLY A 40 -10.46 1.19 11.93
N ARG A 41 -9.49 1.17 11.02
CA ARG A 41 -8.08 1.38 11.34
C ARG A 41 -7.51 2.67 10.77
N GLY A 42 -8.37 3.47 10.12
CA GLY A 42 -7.97 4.74 9.54
C GLY A 42 -7.74 5.82 10.58
N PRO A 43 -7.28 6.99 10.15
CA PRO A 43 -7.02 7.31 8.74
C PRO A 43 -5.76 6.63 8.22
N TRP A 44 -5.73 6.43 6.91
CA TRP A 44 -4.61 5.80 6.20
C TRP A 44 -3.93 6.83 5.31
N LYS A 45 -2.62 6.71 5.16
CA LYS A 45 -1.86 7.56 4.23
C LYS A 45 -1.01 6.71 3.32
N VAL A 46 -0.79 7.17 2.09
CA VAL A 46 0.12 6.51 1.16
C VAL A 46 1.55 6.86 1.58
N VAL A 47 2.34 5.83 1.91
CA VAL A 47 3.74 6.02 2.29
C VAL A 47 4.70 5.51 1.22
N TYR A 48 4.19 4.76 0.23
CA TYR A 48 4.99 4.23 -0.86
C TYR A 48 4.09 3.88 -2.03
N SER A 49 4.56 4.13 -3.25
CA SER A 49 3.90 3.64 -4.46
C SER A 49 4.94 3.40 -5.54
N GLU A 50 4.69 2.42 -6.39
CA GLU A 50 5.57 2.04 -7.49
C GLU A 50 4.70 1.77 -8.71
N GLU A 51 5.05 2.41 -9.83
CA GLU A 51 4.27 2.35 -11.06
C GLU A 51 4.70 1.17 -11.93
N PHE A 52 3.72 0.50 -12.53
CA PHE A 52 3.95 -0.62 -13.44
C PHE A 52 3.09 -0.47 -14.68
N ALA A 53 3.54 -1.08 -15.77
CA ALA A 53 2.81 -1.06 -17.04
C ALA A 53 1.56 -1.92 -17.01
N SER A 54 1.52 -2.95 -16.16
CA SER A 54 0.39 -3.88 -16.08
C SER A 54 0.00 -4.17 -14.64
N LEU A 55 -1.25 -4.59 -14.45
CA LEU A 55 -1.75 -4.99 -13.14
C LEU A 55 -1.06 -6.27 -12.65
N LEU A 56 -0.69 -7.16 -13.57
CA LEU A 56 0.02 -8.39 -13.23
C LEU A 56 1.36 -8.07 -12.56
N GLU A 57 2.12 -7.14 -13.12
CA GLU A 57 3.39 -6.73 -12.55
C GLU A 57 3.21 -6.08 -11.18
N ALA A 58 2.20 -5.21 -11.04
CA ALA A 58 1.89 -4.57 -9.76
C ALA A 58 1.53 -5.62 -8.70
N ARG A 59 0.73 -6.61 -9.07
CA ARG A 59 0.35 -7.70 -8.16
C ARG A 59 1.53 -8.56 -7.74
N ARG A 60 2.45 -8.81 -8.66
CA ARG A 60 3.68 -9.56 -8.34
C ARG A 60 4.49 -8.83 -7.29
N ARG A 61 4.60 -7.52 -7.40
CA ARG A 61 5.32 -6.70 -6.42
C ARG A 61 4.59 -6.71 -5.08
N GLU A 62 3.28 -6.58 -5.09
CA GLU A 62 2.47 -6.67 -3.88
C GLU A 62 2.72 -7.98 -3.14
N LEU A 63 2.66 -9.11 -3.86
CA LEU A 63 2.89 -10.42 -3.25
C LEU A 63 4.30 -10.57 -2.72
N GLN A 64 5.28 -10.03 -3.44
CA GLN A 64 6.68 -10.05 -3.00
C GLN A 64 6.84 -9.35 -1.66
N ILE A 65 6.28 -8.16 -1.53
CA ILE A 65 6.35 -7.39 -0.29
C ILE A 65 5.61 -8.11 0.85
N LYS A 66 4.44 -8.66 0.56
CA LYS A 66 3.66 -9.41 1.56
C LYS A 66 4.39 -10.64 2.07
N ARG A 67 5.19 -11.28 1.20
CA ARG A 67 5.98 -12.46 1.59
C ARG A 67 7.09 -12.16 2.57
N TRP A 68 7.49 -10.91 2.68
CA TRP A 68 8.51 -10.54 3.68
C TRP A 68 8.02 -10.77 5.11
N LYS A 69 6.71 -10.63 5.35
CA LYS A 69 6.09 -10.80 6.66
C LYS A 69 6.80 -10.00 7.76
N SER A 70 7.31 -8.82 7.41
CA SER A 70 8.12 -8.01 8.30
C SER A 70 7.79 -6.54 8.13
N ALA A 71 7.22 -5.95 9.15
CA ALA A 71 6.97 -4.51 9.17
C ALA A 71 8.28 -3.73 9.11
N LYS A 72 9.37 -4.28 9.65
CA LYS A 72 10.69 -3.66 9.61
C LYS A 72 11.20 -3.52 8.18
N LEU A 73 11.05 -4.57 7.35
CA LEU A 73 11.48 -4.52 5.96
C LEU A 73 10.62 -3.56 5.15
N ILE A 74 9.32 -3.52 5.43
CA ILE A 74 8.42 -2.55 4.78
C ILE A 74 8.83 -1.13 5.15
N ALA A 75 9.12 -0.89 6.42
CA ALA A 75 9.57 0.43 6.88
C ALA A 75 10.87 0.84 6.20
N GLN A 76 11.81 -0.08 5.99
CA GLN A 76 13.06 0.19 5.29
C GLN A 76 12.80 0.58 3.83
N LEU A 77 11.88 -0.11 3.15
CA LEU A 77 11.52 0.24 1.78
C LEU A 77 10.93 1.65 1.71
N VAL A 78 10.04 1.98 2.62
CA VAL A 78 9.43 3.31 2.71
C VAL A 78 10.50 4.39 2.94
N GLU A 79 11.44 4.14 3.84
CA GLU A 79 12.51 5.09 4.16
C GLU A 79 13.43 5.32 2.96
N GLN A 80 13.74 4.28 2.19
CA GLN A 80 14.61 4.41 1.02
C GLN A 80 14.03 5.33 -0.05
N THR A 81 12.73 5.46 -0.12
CA THR A 81 12.06 6.28 -1.14
C THR A 81 11.84 7.71 -0.70
N LYS A 82 12.09 8.03 0.56
CA LYS A 82 11.93 9.39 1.09
C LYS A 82 13.16 10.27 0.86
N GLY A 83 14.17 9.73 0.29
CA GLY A 83 15.45 10.43 0.07
C GLY A 83 15.40 11.73 -0.73
#